data_d9d0b2a736706ab25565d179f1140272
#
_entry.id   d9d0b2a736706ab25565d179f1140272
#
_cell.length_a   1.000
_cell.length_b   1.000
_cell.length_c   1.000
_cell.angle_alpha   90.00
_cell.angle_beta   90.00
_cell.angle_gamma   90.00
#
_symmetry.space_group_name_H-M   'P 1'
#
loop_
_entity.id
_entity.type
_entity.pdbx_description
1 polymer ?
#
loop_
_entity_poly.entity_id
_entity_poly.type
_entity_poly.pdbx_seq_one_letter_code
_entity_poly.pdbx_strand_id
1 'polypeptide(L)'
;MIITLKDGSKREVQEGISVIDLAKEISEGLARVATAGRVDGKVVDLRYNLNKDCNVEILTFDDEDGKKAYWHTTSHIMAQAIKRLYKDVKLAIGPAIDGGFYYDFDTEYRFSEADFEKVEAEMKKIIKEDLPIERFELPRSEAIKLMKDAGEDYKVELIEDLPEDEVLSFYKQGEFTDLCAGPHLMSTGKVKCAKLLSTSGAYWRGDEKNKMLQRIYAISFPKASLLEEHLAKLEEAKQRDHRKLGKDLELFMTHKLVGSGLPMYLPNGATVRRLLERYIQDKEIRMGYKHVYTPSLANVELYKTSGHWDHYKEDMFPVMKMDNEELVLRPMNCPHHMMIYANRLHSYKDLPIRIGELAHDFRYEDSGTVCGIERVREMCQNDAHLFVRPDQIKDEVGKVVK
;
A
#
# COMPACT_ATOMS: atom_id res chain seq x y z
N MET A 1 -15.08 -14.52 -34.69
CA MET A 1 -14.77 -15.12 -33.39
C MET A 1 -15.82 -14.74 -32.36
N ILE A 2 -15.93 -15.51 -31.28
CA ILE A 2 -16.93 -15.29 -30.24
C ILE A 2 -16.26 -14.70 -28.98
N ILE A 3 -16.71 -13.56 -28.55
CA ILE A 3 -16.27 -12.90 -27.31
C ILE A 3 -17.35 -13.09 -26.23
N THR A 4 -16.95 -13.52 -25.04
CA THR A 4 -17.82 -13.58 -23.88
C THR A 4 -17.55 -12.36 -22.99
N LEU A 5 -18.58 -11.53 -22.74
CA LEU A 5 -18.48 -10.34 -21.90
C LEU A 5 -18.66 -10.66 -20.41
N LYS A 6 -18.35 -9.69 -19.53
CA LYS A 6 -18.45 -9.81 -18.07
C LYS A 6 -19.83 -10.29 -17.56
N ASP A 7 -20.90 -9.93 -18.23
CA ASP A 7 -22.28 -10.33 -17.93
C ASP A 7 -22.65 -11.72 -18.46
N GLY A 8 -21.70 -12.43 -19.10
CA GLY A 8 -21.91 -13.73 -19.72
C GLY A 8 -22.51 -13.69 -21.13
N SER A 9 -22.84 -12.51 -21.65
CA SER A 9 -23.33 -12.36 -23.01
C SER A 9 -22.24 -12.69 -24.03
N LYS A 10 -22.62 -13.30 -25.15
CA LYS A 10 -21.70 -13.65 -26.24
C LYS A 10 -21.94 -12.73 -27.43
N ARG A 11 -20.85 -12.28 -28.03
CA ARG A 11 -20.89 -11.47 -29.26
C ARG A 11 -20.02 -12.08 -30.32
N GLU A 12 -20.48 -12.10 -31.53
CA GLU A 12 -19.68 -12.41 -32.70
C GLU A 12 -19.02 -11.13 -33.21
N VAL A 13 -17.69 -11.14 -33.32
CA VAL A 13 -16.90 -9.99 -33.74
C VAL A 13 -15.87 -10.40 -34.78
N GLN A 14 -15.33 -9.43 -35.52
CA GLN A 14 -14.26 -9.67 -36.48
C GLN A 14 -12.96 -10.05 -35.75
N GLU A 15 -12.22 -11.01 -36.31
CA GLU A 15 -10.89 -11.33 -35.82
C GLU A 15 -9.94 -10.15 -35.98
N GLY A 16 -9.11 -9.88 -34.98
CA GLY A 16 -8.21 -8.72 -34.93
C GLY A 16 -8.84 -7.43 -34.45
N ILE A 17 -10.10 -7.43 -34.00
CA ILE A 17 -10.73 -6.23 -33.39
C ILE A 17 -9.96 -5.81 -32.15
N SER A 18 -9.71 -4.51 -31.99
CA SER A 18 -9.10 -4.00 -30.78
C SER A 18 -10.11 -3.92 -29.61
N VAL A 19 -9.59 -3.95 -28.36
CA VAL A 19 -10.43 -3.78 -27.17
C VAL A 19 -11.21 -2.47 -27.20
N ILE A 20 -10.60 -1.37 -27.69
CA ILE A 20 -11.30 -0.08 -27.80
C ILE A 20 -12.38 -0.10 -28.88
N ASP A 21 -12.16 -0.79 -30.01
CA ASP A 21 -13.17 -0.88 -31.04
C ASP A 21 -14.33 -1.80 -30.61
N LEU A 22 -14.04 -2.88 -29.91
CA LEU A 22 -15.08 -3.67 -29.23
C LEU A 22 -15.90 -2.81 -28.25
N ALA A 23 -15.24 -1.95 -27.46
CA ALA A 23 -15.94 -1.04 -26.57
C ALA A 23 -16.88 -0.06 -27.32
N LYS A 24 -16.45 0.45 -28.50
CA LYS A 24 -17.30 1.30 -29.37
C LYS A 24 -18.50 0.52 -29.94
N GLU A 25 -18.31 -0.72 -30.38
CA GLU A 25 -19.42 -1.56 -30.86
C GLU A 25 -20.44 -1.88 -29.76
N ILE A 26 -20.00 -1.97 -28.49
CA ILE A 26 -20.90 -2.12 -27.34
C ILE A 26 -21.65 -0.80 -27.09
N SER A 27 -20.92 0.29 -26.93
CA SER A 27 -21.47 1.64 -26.68
C SER A 27 -20.39 2.70 -26.80
N GLU A 28 -20.69 3.79 -27.51
CA GLU A 28 -19.87 5.00 -27.55
C GLU A 28 -19.64 5.61 -26.15
N GLY A 29 -20.61 5.46 -25.24
CA GLY A 29 -20.48 5.85 -23.83
C GLY A 29 -19.41 5.07 -23.11
N LEU A 30 -19.38 3.74 -23.29
CA LEU A 30 -18.37 2.85 -22.69
C LEU A 30 -16.98 3.14 -23.25
N ALA A 31 -16.84 3.29 -24.57
CA ALA A 31 -15.57 3.63 -25.21
C ALA A 31 -14.96 4.95 -24.73
N ARG A 32 -15.81 5.94 -24.36
CA ARG A 32 -15.34 7.21 -23.80
C ARG A 32 -14.71 7.08 -22.42
N VAL A 33 -15.20 6.17 -21.59
CA VAL A 33 -14.76 5.98 -20.20
C VAL A 33 -13.83 4.78 -20.01
N ALA A 34 -13.65 3.96 -21.05
CA ALA A 34 -12.74 2.82 -21.03
C ALA A 34 -11.30 3.26 -20.75
N THR A 35 -10.64 2.54 -19.84
CA THR A 35 -9.26 2.80 -19.41
C THR A 35 -8.30 1.66 -19.74
N ALA A 36 -8.78 0.41 -19.72
CA ALA A 36 -8.04 -0.79 -20.07
C ALA A 36 -9.00 -1.91 -20.48
N GLY A 37 -8.49 -3.06 -20.88
CA GLY A 37 -9.24 -4.31 -21.05
C GLY A 37 -8.72 -5.38 -20.12
N ARG A 38 -9.56 -6.41 -19.86
CA ARG A 38 -9.10 -7.67 -19.28
C ARG A 38 -9.50 -8.80 -20.20
N VAL A 39 -8.52 -9.55 -20.68
CA VAL A 39 -8.69 -10.66 -21.63
C VAL A 39 -8.23 -11.95 -20.95
N ASP A 40 -9.13 -12.91 -20.78
CA ASP A 40 -8.87 -14.19 -20.10
C ASP A 40 -8.16 -14.00 -18.74
N GLY A 41 -8.57 -12.99 -17.97
CA GLY A 41 -8.00 -12.65 -16.66
C GLY A 41 -6.75 -11.76 -16.68
N LYS A 42 -6.13 -11.53 -17.83
CA LYS A 42 -4.96 -10.65 -18.01
C LYS A 42 -5.39 -9.23 -18.35
N VAL A 43 -4.85 -8.22 -17.65
CA VAL A 43 -5.05 -6.81 -17.98
C VAL A 43 -4.24 -6.47 -19.23
N VAL A 44 -4.88 -5.82 -20.18
CA VAL A 44 -4.30 -5.46 -21.48
C VAL A 44 -4.63 -4.00 -21.83
N ASP A 45 -3.81 -3.45 -22.71
CA ASP A 45 -4.04 -2.11 -23.29
C ASP A 45 -5.30 -2.10 -24.18
N LEU A 46 -5.96 -0.94 -24.29
CA LEU A 46 -7.11 -0.76 -25.15
C LEU A 46 -6.83 -1.01 -26.64
N ARG A 47 -5.54 -0.94 -27.05
CA ARG A 47 -5.06 -1.22 -28.42
C ARG A 47 -4.85 -2.71 -28.69
N TYR A 48 -4.98 -3.55 -27.65
CA TYR A 48 -4.77 -4.98 -27.78
C TYR A 48 -5.78 -5.60 -28.76
N ASN A 49 -5.27 -6.36 -29.73
CA ASN A 49 -6.07 -7.03 -30.75
C ASN A 49 -6.50 -8.41 -30.29
N LEU A 50 -7.80 -8.70 -30.41
CA LEU A 50 -8.40 -9.98 -30.09
C LEU A 50 -8.31 -10.89 -31.32
N ASN A 51 -7.61 -12.04 -31.19
CA ASN A 51 -7.32 -12.91 -32.32
C ASN A 51 -7.90 -14.34 -32.15
N LYS A 52 -8.64 -14.58 -31.07
CA LYS A 52 -9.29 -15.88 -30.78
C LYS A 52 -10.50 -15.67 -29.86
N ASP A 53 -11.31 -16.69 -29.76
CA ASP A 53 -12.42 -16.72 -28.76
C ASP A 53 -11.84 -16.52 -27.35
N CYS A 54 -12.38 -15.60 -26.60
CA CYS A 54 -11.89 -15.23 -25.27
C CYS A 54 -12.96 -14.53 -24.42
N ASN A 55 -12.68 -14.43 -23.12
CA ASN A 55 -13.47 -13.60 -22.21
C ASN A 55 -12.88 -12.18 -22.18
N VAL A 56 -13.73 -11.17 -22.32
CA VAL A 56 -13.29 -9.77 -22.35
C VAL A 56 -14.12 -8.93 -21.38
N GLU A 57 -13.43 -8.18 -20.53
CA GLU A 57 -14.04 -7.10 -19.73
C GLU A 57 -13.45 -5.77 -20.18
N ILE A 58 -14.30 -4.78 -20.41
CA ILE A 58 -13.87 -3.39 -20.62
C ILE A 58 -13.79 -2.72 -19.24
N LEU A 59 -12.60 -2.33 -18.86
CA LEU A 59 -12.32 -1.72 -17.56
C LEU A 59 -12.47 -0.20 -17.65
N THR A 60 -13.00 0.38 -16.58
CA THR A 60 -13.18 1.82 -16.41
C THR A 60 -12.45 2.31 -15.16
N PHE A 61 -12.52 3.60 -14.85
CA PHE A 61 -11.94 4.15 -13.63
C PHE A 61 -12.55 3.57 -12.33
N ASP A 62 -13.74 3.00 -12.40
CA ASP A 62 -14.39 2.39 -11.24
C ASP A 62 -13.82 1.00 -10.91
N ASP A 63 -13.18 0.35 -11.90
CA ASP A 63 -12.46 -0.91 -11.71
C ASP A 63 -11.03 -0.64 -11.23
N GLU A 64 -10.50 -1.47 -10.33
CA GLU A 64 -9.17 -1.28 -9.72
C GLU A 64 -8.06 -1.20 -10.78
N ASP A 65 -7.99 -2.16 -11.70
CA ASP A 65 -6.98 -2.16 -12.75
C ASP A 65 -7.20 -1.05 -13.79
N GLY A 66 -8.45 -0.69 -14.04
CA GLY A 66 -8.80 0.46 -14.89
C GLY A 66 -8.34 1.79 -14.28
N LYS A 67 -8.47 1.93 -12.96
CA LYS A 67 -7.97 3.06 -12.19
C LYS A 67 -6.44 3.14 -12.24
N LYS A 68 -5.75 2.00 -12.08
CA LYS A 68 -4.28 1.92 -12.21
C LYS A 68 -3.80 2.38 -13.59
N ALA A 69 -4.46 1.96 -14.67
CA ALA A 69 -4.14 2.42 -16.02
C ALA A 69 -4.31 3.93 -16.20
N TYR A 70 -5.35 4.50 -15.61
CA TYR A 70 -5.60 5.95 -15.61
C TYR A 70 -4.49 6.71 -14.85
N TRP A 71 -4.14 6.26 -13.66
CA TRP A 71 -3.08 6.85 -12.84
C TRP A 71 -1.70 6.70 -13.49
N HIS A 72 -1.41 5.54 -14.09
CA HIS A 72 -0.18 5.31 -14.81
C HIS A 72 -0.02 6.24 -16.02
N THR A 73 -1.10 6.49 -16.75
CA THR A 73 -1.08 7.51 -17.83
C THR A 73 -0.82 8.91 -17.26
N THR A 74 -1.42 9.23 -16.11
CA THR A 74 -1.20 10.54 -15.50
C THR A 74 0.22 10.69 -14.97
N SER A 75 0.88 9.60 -14.53
CA SER A 75 2.29 9.63 -14.11
C SER A 75 3.21 10.00 -15.27
N HIS A 76 2.94 9.50 -16.50
CA HIS A 76 3.67 9.91 -17.71
C HIS A 76 3.41 11.37 -18.09
N ILE A 77 2.19 11.88 -17.91
CA ILE A 77 1.88 13.31 -18.12
C ILE A 77 2.68 14.17 -17.12
N MET A 78 2.79 13.76 -15.87
CA MET A 78 3.61 14.44 -14.86
C MET A 78 5.09 14.41 -15.24
N ALA A 79 5.61 13.25 -15.66
CA ALA A 79 7.00 13.10 -16.10
C ALA A 79 7.32 14.00 -17.31
N GLN A 80 6.43 14.04 -18.32
CA GLN A 80 6.55 14.94 -19.46
C GLN A 80 6.53 16.42 -19.03
N ALA A 81 5.64 16.81 -18.13
CA ALA A 81 5.57 18.19 -17.63
C ALA A 81 6.87 18.59 -16.93
N ILE A 82 7.43 17.71 -16.11
CA ILE A 82 8.70 17.94 -15.43
C ILE A 82 9.86 18.04 -16.42
N LYS A 83 9.95 17.15 -17.42
CA LYS A 83 10.96 17.23 -18.49
C LYS A 83 10.86 18.53 -19.32
N ARG A 84 9.64 19.03 -19.57
CA ARG A 84 9.45 20.33 -20.26
C ARG A 84 9.95 21.52 -19.42
N LEU A 85 9.78 21.47 -18.11
CA LEU A 85 10.12 22.56 -17.19
C LEU A 85 11.56 22.52 -16.70
N TYR A 86 12.16 21.32 -16.60
CA TYR A 86 13.48 21.09 -16.02
C TYR A 86 14.28 20.15 -16.91
N LYS A 87 15.32 20.70 -17.59
CA LYS A 87 16.04 20.01 -18.67
C LYS A 87 16.95 18.85 -18.20
N ASP A 88 17.50 18.95 -16.98
CA ASP A 88 18.51 18.02 -16.47
C ASP A 88 17.90 16.93 -15.55
N VAL A 89 16.61 16.65 -15.71
CA VAL A 89 15.92 15.60 -14.94
C VAL A 89 16.00 14.27 -15.66
N LYS A 90 16.47 13.22 -14.97
CA LYS A 90 16.43 11.82 -15.43
C LYS A 90 15.24 11.11 -14.80
N LEU A 91 14.65 10.25 -15.60
CA LEU A 91 13.45 9.48 -15.23
C LEU A 91 13.85 8.12 -14.65
N ALA A 92 13.27 7.75 -13.50
CA ALA A 92 13.43 6.42 -12.95
C ALA A 92 12.17 5.58 -13.17
N ILE A 93 11.26 5.53 -12.21
CA ILE A 93 10.00 4.75 -12.29
C ILE A 93 8.79 5.57 -11.83
N GLY A 94 7.62 5.27 -12.43
CA GLY A 94 6.37 5.98 -12.14
C GLY A 94 5.13 5.08 -12.08
N PRO A 95 5.07 4.11 -11.13
CA PRO A 95 3.95 3.19 -11.03
C PRO A 95 2.71 3.84 -10.42
N ALA A 96 1.55 3.28 -10.75
CA ALA A 96 0.34 3.45 -9.95
C ALA A 96 0.47 2.64 -8.66
N ILE A 97 0.01 3.22 -7.55
CA ILE A 97 0.00 2.64 -6.21
C ILE A 97 -1.40 2.74 -5.60
N ASP A 98 -1.61 2.13 -4.44
CA ASP A 98 -2.84 2.34 -3.69
C ASP A 98 -2.98 3.82 -3.29
N GLY A 99 -4.07 4.43 -3.73
CA GLY A 99 -4.36 5.84 -3.42
C GLY A 99 -3.76 6.88 -4.37
N GLY A 100 -3.19 6.47 -5.53
CA GLY A 100 -2.67 7.41 -6.52
C GLY A 100 -1.50 6.86 -7.34
N PHE A 101 -0.52 7.68 -7.57
CA PHE A 101 0.71 7.32 -8.27
C PHE A 101 1.87 8.18 -7.79
N TYR A 102 3.07 7.77 -8.11
CA TYR A 102 4.26 8.60 -7.95
C TYR A 102 5.14 8.52 -9.19
N TYR A 103 6.13 9.38 -9.24
CA TYR A 103 7.25 9.24 -10.17
C TYR A 103 8.55 9.66 -9.47
N ASP A 104 9.61 8.88 -9.71
CA ASP A 104 10.95 9.11 -9.17
C ASP A 104 11.83 9.81 -10.20
N PHE A 105 12.46 10.89 -9.76
CA PHE A 105 13.30 11.76 -10.58
C PHE A 105 14.71 11.87 -10.01
N ASP A 106 15.71 11.74 -10.85
CA ASP A 106 17.08 12.10 -10.51
C ASP A 106 17.37 13.50 -11.05
N THR A 107 17.63 14.42 -10.14
CA THR A 107 17.95 15.81 -10.43
C THR A 107 18.64 16.47 -9.23
N GLU A 108 19.48 17.46 -9.50
CA GLU A 108 20.05 18.33 -8.46
C GLU A 108 19.04 19.36 -7.92
N TYR A 109 18.01 19.68 -8.71
CA TYR A 109 16.92 20.56 -8.27
C TYR A 109 16.09 19.88 -7.19
N ARG A 110 15.84 20.56 -6.08
CA ARG A 110 15.00 20.05 -5.00
C ARG A 110 13.57 20.53 -5.17
N PHE A 111 12.70 19.61 -5.57
CA PHE A 111 11.26 19.89 -5.64
C PHE A 111 10.67 20.12 -4.25
N SER A 112 9.79 21.11 -4.19
CA SER A 112 8.99 21.45 -3.02
C SER A 112 7.52 21.65 -3.43
N GLU A 113 6.63 21.77 -2.47
CA GLU A 113 5.21 22.04 -2.74
C GLU A 113 5.01 23.39 -3.47
N ALA A 114 5.95 24.33 -3.37
CA ALA A 114 5.91 25.61 -4.10
C ALA A 114 6.04 25.43 -5.62
N ASP A 115 6.62 24.32 -6.08
CA ASP A 115 6.76 24.01 -7.50
C ASP A 115 5.49 23.39 -8.11
N PHE A 116 4.60 22.88 -7.28
CA PHE A 116 3.46 22.07 -7.71
C PHE A 116 2.52 22.83 -8.64
N GLU A 117 2.21 24.08 -8.35
CA GLU A 117 1.36 24.90 -9.22
C GLU A 117 1.92 25.02 -10.65
N LYS A 118 3.23 25.19 -10.77
CA LYS A 118 3.92 25.30 -12.06
C LYS A 118 3.87 23.98 -12.84
N VAL A 119 4.11 22.84 -12.15
CA VAL A 119 4.04 21.51 -12.76
C VAL A 119 2.62 21.17 -13.16
N GLU A 120 1.64 21.41 -12.29
CA GLU A 120 0.21 21.17 -12.57
C GLU A 120 -0.30 22.03 -13.75
N ALA A 121 0.19 23.27 -13.86
CA ALA A 121 -0.14 24.14 -15.00
C ALA A 121 0.39 23.54 -16.32
N GLU A 122 1.60 22.98 -16.33
CA GLU A 122 2.14 22.33 -17.50
C GLU A 122 1.43 20.99 -17.80
N MET A 123 1.12 20.19 -16.78
CA MET A 123 0.27 18.98 -16.94
C MET A 123 -1.09 19.32 -17.60
N LYS A 124 -1.74 20.41 -17.16
CA LYS A 124 -3.00 20.88 -17.77
C LYS A 124 -2.84 21.24 -19.24
N LYS A 125 -1.70 21.81 -19.66
CA LYS A 125 -1.42 22.08 -21.09
C LYS A 125 -1.30 20.77 -21.87
N ILE A 126 -0.53 19.81 -21.39
CA ILE A 126 -0.35 18.49 -22.03
C ILE A 126 -1.69 17.76 -22.15
N ILE A 127 -2.54 17.81 -21.11
CA ILE A 127 -3.89 17.25 -21.16
C ILE A 127 -4.73 17.94 -22.24
N LYS A 128 -4.63 19.28 -22.34
CA LYS A 128 -5.38 20.05 -23.35
C LYS A 128 -4.87 19.84 -24.77
N GLU A 129 -3.59 19.52 -24.95
CA GLU A 129 -3.01 19.17 -26.25
C GLU A 129 -3.59 17.87 -26.80
N ASP A 130 -4.17 17.01 -25.96
CA ASP A 130 -4.79 15.72 -26.29
C ASP A 130 -3.90 14.85 -27.17
N LEU A 131 -2.63 14.72 -26.78
CA LEU A 131 -1.65 13.97 -27.52
C LEU A 131 -2.02 12.49 -27.58
N PRO A 132 -2.03 11.85 -28.79
CA PRO A 132 -2.21 10.41 -28.88
C PRO A 132 -1.06 9.70 -28.14
N ILE A 133 -1.39 8.59 -27.48
CA ILE A 133 -0.41 7.75 -26.81
C ILE A 133 -0.21 6.52 -27.70
N GLU A 134 1.00 6.34 -28.21
CA GLU A 134 1.37 5.27 -29.11
C GLU A 134 2.21 4.22 -28.38
N ARG A 135 1.84 2.94 -28.48
CA ARG A 135 2.62 1.82 -27.97
C ARG A 135 3.44 1.21 -29.10
N PHE A 136 4.71 0.98 -28.86
CA PHE A 136 5.58 0.25 -29.78
C PHE A 136 6.57 -0.62 -29.03
N GLU A 137 7.18 -1.56 -29.73
CA GLU A 137 8.14 -2.50 -29.16
C GLU A 137 9.46 -2.37 -29.91
N LEU A 138 10.56 -2.53 -29.19
CA LEU A 138 11.92 -2.50 -29.78
C LEU A 138 12.73 -3.71 -29.32
N PRO A 139 13.61 -4.21 -30.19
CA PRO A 139 14.67 -5.13 -29.81
C PRO A 139 15.55 -4.49 -28.71
N ARG A 140 16.10 -5.30 -27.82
CA ARG A 140 16.90 -4.83 -26.66
C ARG A 140 18.02 -3.85 -27.06
N SER A 141 18.75 -4.13 -28.11
CA SER A 141 19.84 -3.26 -28.58
C SER A 141 19.36 -1.88 -29.01
N GLU A 142 18.22 -1.81 -29.69
CA GLU A 142 17.59 -0.54 -30.10
C GLU A 142 16.96 0.19 -28.91
N ALA A 143 16.36 -0.53 -27.98
CA ALA A 143 15.82 0.00 -26.75
C ALA A 143 16.90 0.67 -25.88
N ILE A 144 18.02 -0.01 -25.66
CA ILE A 144 19.18 0.53 -24.93
C ILE A 144 19.72 1.78 -25.66
N LYS A 145 19.84 1.74 -26.99
CA LYS A 145 20.32 2.89 -27.75
C LYS A 145 19.37 4.08 -27.60
N LEU A 146 18.06 3.86 -27.75
CA LEU A 146 17.05 4.91 -27.60
C LEU A 146 17.15 5.59 -26.23
N MET A 147 17.26 4.81 -25.14
CA MET A 147 17.35 5.36 -23.78
C MET A 147 18.69 6.04 -23.52
N LYS A 148 19.81 5.53 -24.05
CA LYS A 148 21.12 6.21 -23.98
C LYS A 148 21.12 7.54 -24.71
N ASP A 149 20.56 7.59 -25.91
CA ASP A 149 20.46 8.81 -26.71
C ASP A 149 19.56 9.87 -26.03
N ALA A 150 18.56 9.42 -25.24
CA ALA A 150 17.70 10.27 -24.43
C ALA A 150 18.32 10.68 -23.07
N GLY A 151 19.46 10.10 -22.68
CA GLY A 151 20.12 10.36 -21.40
C GLY A 151 19.44 9.74 -20.18
N GLU A 152 18.62 8.69 -20.40
CA GLU A 152 17.81 8.02 -19.36
C GLU A 152 18.53 6.78 -18.81
N ASP A 153 19.59 7.00 -18.03
CA ASP A 153 20.47 5.93 -17.51
C ASP A 153 19.71 4.88 -16.68
N TYR A 154 18.75 5.30 -15.86
CA TYR A 154 17.93 4.37 -15.06
C TYR A 154 17.07 3.45 -15.92
N LYS A 155 16.61 3.93 -17.07
CA LYS A 155 15.86 3.10 -18.03
C LYS A 155 16.79 2.09 -18.72
N VAL A 156 18.03 2.47 -19.00
CA VAL A 156 19.04 1.53 -19.51
C VAL A 156 19.32 0.43 -18.52
N GLU A 157 19.55 0.77 -17.25
CA GLU A 157 19.75 -0.19 -16.16
C GLU A 157 18.56 -1.15 -15.99
N LEU A 158 17.32 -0.62 -16.07
CA LEU A 158 16.11 -1.46 -16.03
C LEU A 158 16.05 -2.43 -17.20
N ILE A 159 16.40 -2.01 -18.41
CA ILE A 159 16.42 -2.89 -19.59
C ILE A 159 17.48 -4.00 -19.43
N GLU A 160 18.66 -3.66 -18.90
CA GLU A 160 19.76 -4.62 -18.71
C GLU A 160 19.40 -5.71 -17.69
N ASP A 161 18.56 -5.41 -16.70
CA ASP A 161 18.12 -6.36 -15.67
C ASP A 161 16.94 -7.26 -16.08
N LEU A 162 16.19 -6.89 -17.11
CA LEU A 162 15.09 -7.72 -17.59
C LEU A 162 15.59 -9.01 -18.24
N PRO A 163 14.86 -10.14 -18.19
CA PRO A 163 15.19 -11.37 -18.92
C PRO A 163 15.42 -11.11 -20.42
N GLU A 164 16.32 -11.88 -21.06
CA GLU A 164 16.68 -11.66 -22.47
C GLU A 164 15.51 -11.81 -23.44
N ASP A 165 14.54 -12.64 -23.10
CA ASP A 165 13.32 -12.94 -23.86
C ASP A 165 12.15 -11.99 -23.54
N GLU A 166 12.32 -11.03 -22.63
CA GLU A 166 11.27 -10.08 -22.28
C GLU A 166 11.00 -9.10 -23.43
N VAL A 167 9.72 -8.87 -23.71
CA VAL A 167 9.26 -7.91 -24.72
C VAL A 167 9.37 -6.49 -24.17
N LEU A 168 10.26 -5.69 -24.77
CA LEU A 168 10.49 -4.31 -24.36
C LEU A 168 9.50 -3.38 -25.07
N SER A 169 8.53 -2.88 -24.31
CA SER A 169 7.52 -1.96 -24.82
C SER A 169 7.77 -0.52 -24.34
N PHE A 170 7.39 0.41 -25.19
CA PHE A 170 7.51 1.84 -25.01
C PHE A 170 6.19 2.51 -25.27
N TYR A 171 5.97 3.62 -24.58
CA TYR A 171 4.84 4.50 -24.84
C TYR A 171 5.32 5.90 -25.17
N LYS A 172 4.83 6.43 -26.28
CA LYS A 172 5.15 7.75 -26.79
C LYS A 172 3.93 8.65 -26.77
N GLN A 173 4.11 9.87 -26.26
CA GLN A 173 3.10 10.94 -26.27
C GLN A 173 3.77 12.25 -26.68
N GLY A 174 3.55 12.67 -27.94
CA GLY A 174 4.26 13.81 -28.52
C GLY A 174 5.79 13.59 -28.50
N GLU A 175 6.52 14.51 -27.86
CA GLU A 175 7.98 14.44 -27.70
C GLU A 175 8.47 13.51 -26.59
N PHE A 176 7.56 13.08 -25.70
CA PHE A 176 7.89 12.24 -24.55
C PHE A 176 7.79 10.76 -24.91
N THR A 177 8.81 10.00 -24.53
CA THR A 177 8.83 8.53 -24.71
C THR A 177 9.37 7.90 -23.44
N ASP A 178 8.72 6.84 -22.94
CA ASP A 178 9.14 6.11 -21.76
C ASP A 178 9.09 4.60 -21.97
N LEU A 179 10.04 3.88 -21.36
CA LEU A 179 10.03 2.42 -21.21
C LEU A 179 8.93 2.02 -20.23
N CYS A 180 7.95 1.25 -20.65
CA CYS A 180 6.81 0.94 -19.85
C CYS A 180 6.05 -0.29 -20.34
N ALA A 181 5.59 -1.14 -19.42
CA ALA A 181 4.74 -2.30 -19.72
C ALA A 181 3.27 -1.91 -19.99
N GLY A 182 2.83 -0.72 -19.60
CA GLY A 182 1.43 -0.29 -19.70
C GLY A 182 0.50 -0.96 -18.67
N PRO A 183 -0.83 -0.96 -18.89
CA PRO A 183 -1.52 -0.27 -20.00
C PRO A 183 -1.65 1.24 -19.79
N HIS A 184 -1.97 1.94 -20.88
CA HIS A 184 -2.23 3.39 -20.88
C HIS A 184 -3.52 3.74 -21.61
N LEU A 185 -4.04 4.94 -21.32
CA LEU A 185 -5.18 5.54 -22.04
C LEU A 185 -4.83 5.80 -23.52
N MET A 186 -5.83 6.12 -24.33
CA MET A 186 -5.64 6.36 -25.77
C MET A 186 -4.98 7.71 -26.06
N SER A 187 -5.17 8.71 -25.21
CA SER A 187 -4.56 10.03 -25.34
C SER A 187 -4.44 10.73 -23.99
N THR A 188 -3.60 11.77 -23.92
CA THR A 188 -3.43 12.59 -22.70
C THR A 188 -4.71 13.34 -22.32
N GLY A 189 -5.55 13.70 -23.28
CA GLY A 189 -6.83 14.39 -23.07
C GLY A 189 -7.93 13.54 -22.41
N LYS A 190 -7.69 12.21 -22.29
CA LYS A 190 -8.59 11.34 -21.51
C LYS A 190 -8.46 11.57 -20.01
N VAL A 191 -7.32 12.03 -19.51
CA VAL A 191 -7.17 12.53 -18.14
C VAL A 191 -7.88 13.87 -18.00
N LYS A 192 -8.61 14.10 -16.90
CA LYS A 192 -9.40 15.32 -16.72
C LYS A 192 -8.84 16.24 -15.65
N CYS A 193 -8.45 15.70 -14.52
CA CYS A 193 -7.87 16.47 -13.44
C CYS A 193 -6.83 15.65 -12.68
N ALA A 194 -5.76 16.33 -12.26
CA ALA A 194 -4.69 15.78 -11.47
C ALA A 194 -4.25 16.77 -10.41
N LYS A 195 -3.73 16.27 -9.29
CA LYS A 195 -3.19 17.05 -8.19
C LYS A 195 -1.91 16.43 -7.66
N LEU A 196 -0.86 17.22 -7.50
CA LEU A 196 0.35 16.84 -6.80
C LEU A 196 0.09 16.93 -5.30
N LEU A 197 0.52 15.92 -4.54
CA LEU A 197 0.18 15.79 -3.11
C LEU A 197 1.37 16.09 -2.20
N SER A 198 2.53 15.51 -2.49
CA SER A 198 3.73 15.65 -1.66
C SER A 198 4.99 15.27 -2.42
N THR A 199 6.14 15.62 -1.86
CA THR A 199 7.45 15.17 -2.34
C THR A 199 8.25 14.56 -1.20
N SER A 200 9.06 13.54 -1.49
CA SER A 200 9.95 12.89 -0.54
C SER A 200 11.22 12.40 -1.22
N GLY A 201 12.25 12.08 -0.43
CA GLY A 201 13.38 11.29 -0.92
C GLY A 201 13.01 9.80 -1.00
N ALA A 202 13.55 9.11 -1.99
CA ALA A 202 13.45 7.66 -2.12
C ALA A 202 14.75 7.11 -2.68
N TYR A 203 15.34 6.09 -2.05
CA TYR A 203 16.52 5.44 -2.58
C TYR A 203 16.18 4.60 -3.81
N TRP A 204 17.02 4.68 -4.83
CA TRP A 204 16.86 3.84 -6.02
C TRP A 204 16.81 2.37 -5.62
N ARG A 205 15.76 1.66 -6.06
CA ARG A 205 15.48 0.25 -5.72
C ARG A 205 15.30 -0.02 -4.22
N GLY A 206 15.06 1.01 -3.41
CA GLY A 206 14.88 0.86 -1.97
C GLY A 206 16.16 0.56 -1.18
N ASP A 207 17.34 0.56 -1.81
CA ASP A 207 18.61 0.32 -1.14
C ASP A 207 19.27 1.66 -0.78
N GLU A 208 19.54 1.86 0.51
CA GLU A 208 20.17 3.07 1.06
C GLU A 208 21.58 3.35 0.52
N LYS A 209 22.22 2.34 -0.08
CA LYS A 209 23.54 2.48 -0.73
C LYS A 209 23.44 3.13 -2.10
N ASN A 210 22.27 3.14 -2.71
CA ASN A 210 22.02 3.74 -4.01
C ASN A 210 21.72 5.23 -3.88
N LYS A 211 21.70 5.92 -5.03
CA LYS A 211 21.39 7.34 -5.08
C LYS A 211 19.99 7.64 -4.55
N MET A 212 19.86 8.67 -3.75
CA MET A 212 18.57 9.18 -3.32
C MET A 212 17.95 10.02 -4.44
N LEU A 213 16.79 9.56 -4.91
CA LEU A 213 15.95 10.21 -5.91
C LEU A 213 14.91 11.10 -5.24
N GLN A 214 14.28 11.96 -6.01
CA GLN A 214 13.14 12.73 -5.55
C GLN A 214 11.86 12.10 -6.07
N ARG A 215 10.98 11.75 -5.16
CA ARG A 215 9.66 11.15 -5.42
C ARG A 215 8.58 12.19 -5.29
N ILE A 216 7.75 12.35 -6.32
CA ILE A 216 6.57 13.20 -6.29
C ILE A 216 5.33 12.31 -6.30
N TYR A 217 4.49 12.42 -5.27
CA TYR A 217 3.20 11.74 -5.20
C TYR A 217 2.10 12.60 -5.78
N ALA A 218 1.20 11.96 -6.50
CA ALA A 218 0.09 12.64 -7.15
C ALA A 218 -1.15 11.73 -7.25
N ILE A 219 -2.29 12.36 -7.56
CA ILE A 219 -3.55 11.65 -7.80
C ILE A 219 -4.29 12.30 -8.96
N SER A 220 -5.12 11.52 -9.64
CA SER A 220 -5.95 12.02 -10.73
C SER A 220 -7.31 11.35 -10.78
N PHE A 221 -8.30 12.06 -11.31
CA PHE A 221 -9.68 11.60 -11.41
C PHE A 221 -10.31 12.00 -12.76
N PRO A 222 -11.32 11.25 -13.24
CA PRO A 222 -12.05 11.58 -14.46
C PRO A 222 -13.04 12.73 -14.29
N LYS A 223 -13.27 13.22 -13.06
CA LYS A 223 -14.15 14.35 -12.73
C LYS A 223 -13.55 15.21 -11.64
N ALA A 224 -13.67 16.54 -11.76
CA ALA A 224 -13.16 17.48 -10.75
C ALA A 224 -13.84 17.27 -9.38
N SER A 225 -15.15 16.98 -9.35
CA SER A 225 -15.88 16.73 -8.11
C SER A 225 -15.32 15.54 -7.31
N LEU A 226 -14.86 14.48 -7.99
CA LEU A 226 -14.22 13.32 -7.32
C LEU A 226 -12.86 13.69 -6.74
N LEU A 227 -12.10 14.54 -7.44
CA LEU A 227 -10.84 15.06 -6.94
C LEU A 227 -11.06 15.93 -5.70
N GLU A 228 -12.02 16.86 -5.76
CA GLU A 228 -12.37 17.75 -4.64
C GLU A 228 -12.83 16.94 -3.42
N GLU A 229 -13.70 15.95 -3.60
CA GLU A 229 -14.13 15.04 -2.52
C GLU A 229 -12.95 14.29 -1.90
N HIS A 230 -12.04 13.79 -2.74
CA HIS A 230 -10.85 13.09 -2.26
C HIS A 230 -9.92 14.01 -1.47
N LEU A 231 -9.66 15.22 -1.98
CA LEU A 231 -8.82 16.20 -1.28
C LEU A 231 -9.44 16.64 0.05
N ALA A 232 -10.76 16.80 0.10
CA ALA A 232 -11.48 17.10 1.33
C ALA A 232 -11.31 15.96 2.37
N LYS A 233 -11.41 14.69 1.93
CA LYS A 233 -11.16 13.52 2.80
C LYS A 233 -9.71 13.46 3.29
N LEU A 234 -8.72 13.79 2.44
CA LEU A 234 -7.32 13.86 2.86
C LEU A 234 -7.09 14.96 3.89
N GLU A 235 -7.70 16.13 3.70
CA GLU A 235 -7.59 17.22 4.66
C GLU A 235 -8.27 16.86 5.99
N GLU A 236 -9.45 16.26 5.95
CA GLU A 236 -10.13 15.74 7.13
C GLU A 236 -9.26 14.69 7.86
N ALA A 237 -8.63 13.77 7.12
CA ALA A 237 -7.71 12.79 7.67
C ALA A 237 -6.51 13.44 8.38
N LYS A 238 -5.90 14.49 7.78
CA LYS A 238 -4.83 15.26 8.42
C LYS A 238 -5.29 15.91 9.72
N GLN A 239 -6.51 16.44 9.77
CA GLN A 239 -7.06 17.04 11.00
C GLN A 239 -7.32 16.00 12.10
N ARG A 240 -7.61 14.75 11.70
CA ARG A 240 -7.81 13.60 12.61
C ARG A 240 -6.53 12.83 12.92
N ASP A 241 -5.37 13.25 12.41
CA ASP A 241 -4.10 12.58 12.70
C ASP A 241 -3.88 12.51 14.21
N HIS A 242 -3.69 11.29 14.73
CA HIS A 242 -3.54 11.05 16.16
C HIS A 242 -2.35 11.81 16.77
N ARG A 243 -1.29 12.11 15.99
CA ARG A 243 -0.12 12.88 16.45
C ARG A 243 -0.50 14.34 16.68
N LYS A 244 -1.32 14.90 15.76
CA LYS A 244 -1.85 16.26 15.89
C LYS A 244 -2.80 16.35 17.09
N LEU A 245 -3.80 15.46 17.13
CA LEU A 245 -4.76 15.42 18.25
C LEU A 245 -4.07 15.12 19.58
N GLY A 246 -3.08 14.22 19.58
CA GLY A 246 -2.28 13.87 20.75
C GLY A 246 -1.55 15.08 21.35
N LYS A 247 -1.00 15.94 20.48
CA LYS A 247 -0.35 17.19 20.88
C LYS A 247 -1.38 18.25 21.33
N ASP A 248 -2.41 18.50 20.51
CA ASP A 248 -3.38 19.56 20.74
C ASP A 248 -4.21 19.32 22.00
N LEU A 249 -4.49 18.05 22.34
CA LEU A 249 -5.27 17.63 23.50
C LEU A 249 -4.40 17.15 24.68
N GLU A 250 -3.09 17.25 24.58
CA GLU A 250 -2.12 16.80 25.59
C GLU A 250 -2.34 15.34 26.01
N LEU A 251 -2.48 14.42 25.01
CA LEU A 251 -2.77 13.01 25.29
C LEU A 251 -1.50 12.18 25.51
N PHE A 252 -0.47 12.39 24.69
CA PHE A 252 0.80 11.67 24.78
C PHE A 252 1.95 12.49 24.22
N MET A 253 3.16 12.07 24.57
CA MET A 253 4.40 12.64 24.04
C MET A 253 5.45 11.55 23.79
N THR A 254 6.41 11.84 22.93
CA THR A 254 7.63 11.06 22.75
C THR A 254 8.83 11.90 23.13
N HIS A 255 9.90 11.28 23.64
CA HIS A 255 11.12 11.99 24.00
C HIS A 255 12.37 11.19 23.64
N LYS A 256 13.41 11.86 23.12
CA LYS A 256 14.65 11.22 22.67
C LYS A 256 15.33 10.38 23.74
N LEU A 257 15.31 10.83 25.00
CA LEU A 257 15.92 10.10 26.12
C LEU A 257 15.13 8.87 26.55
N VAL A 258 13.84 8.77 26.21
CA VAL A 258 13.01 7.58 26.45
C VAL A 258 13.20 6.57 25.33
N GLY A 259 13.25 7.04 24.09
CA GLY A 259 13.48 6.22 22.90
C GLY A 259 12.39 6.36 21.84
N SER A 260 12.72 5.97 20.61
CA SER A 260 11.77 5.94 19.50
C SER A 260 10.76 4.81 19.70
N GLY A 261 9.47 5.06 19.39
CA GLY A 261 8.41 4.07 19.50
C GLY A 261 8.00 3.76 20.95
N LEU A 262 8.36 4.63 21.92
CA LEU A 262 8.00 4.52 23.34
C LEU A 262 7.23 5.78 23.77
N PRO A 263 5.94 5.90 23.42
CA PRO A 263 5.13 7.04 23.80
C PRO A 263 4.81 7.02 25.30
N MET A 264 4.81 8.21 25.91
CA MET A 264 4.38 8.42 27.30
C MET A 264 3.01 9.08 27.28
N TYR A 265 2.05 8.51 28.00
CA TYR A 265 0.73 9.09 28.15
C TYR A 265 0.77 10.21 29.18
N LEU A 266 0.31 11.39 28.77
CA LEU A 266 0.10 12.56 29.63
C LEU A 266 -1.17 12.40 30.46
N PRO A 267 -1.44 13.23 31.47
CA PRO A 267 -2.60 13.07 32.37
C PRO A 267 -3.94 12.90 31.64
N ASN A 268 -4.19 13.68 30.58
CA ASN A 268 -5.41 13.56 29.78
C ASN A 268 -5.50 12.20 29.09
N GLY A 269 -4.44 11.80 28.40
CA GLY A 269 -4.38 10.51 27.70
C GLY A 269 -4.41 9.32 28.66
N ALA A 270 -3.70 9.41 29.80
CA ALA A 270 -3.75 8.41 30.86
C ALA A 270 -5.17 8.24 31.43
N THR A 271 -5.91 9.33 31.55
CA THR A 271 -7.31 9.27 31.99
C THR A 271 -8.18 8.54 30.98
N VAL A 272 -8.06 8.87 29.68
CA VAL A 272 -8.80 8.18 28.61
C VAL A 272 -8.44 6.69 28.59
N ARG A 273 -7.14 6.36 28.60
CA ARG A 273 -6.64 4.99 28.61
C ARG A 273 -7.23 4.20 29.80
N ARG A 274 -7.12 4.70 30.99
CA ARG A 274 -7.65 4.07 32.20
C ARG A 274 -9.17 3.82 32.12
N LEU A 275 -9.94 4.76 31.56
CA LEU A 275 -11.38 4.58 31.39
C LEU A 275 -11.71 3.48 30.38
N LEU A 276 -10.96 3.39 29.27
CA LEU A 276 -11.10 2.33 28.27
C LEU A 276 -10.71 0.97 28.83
N GLU A 277 -9.57 0.88 29.53
CA GLU A 277 -9.12 -0.33 30.18
C GLU A 277 -10.15 -0.86 31.18
N ARG A 278 -10.67 0.02 32.03
CA ARG A 278 -11.72 -0.34 32.99
C ARG A 278 -13.00 -0.79 32.28
N TYR A 279 -13.42 -0.07 31.25
CA TYR A 279 -14.63 -0.42 30.51
C TYR A 279 -14.55 -1.83 29.92
N ILE A 280 -13.44 -2.16 29.26
CA ILE A 280 -13.30 -3.47 28.62
C ILE A 280 -13.16 -4.59 29.66
N GLN A 281 -12.39 -4.40 30.72
CA GLN A 281 -12.27 -5.39 31.80
C GLN A 281 -13.62 -5.67 32.47
N ASP A 282 -14.39 -4.62 32.80
CA ASP A 282 -15.73 -4.76 33.40
C ASP A 282 -16.68 -5.51 32.44
N LYS A 283 -16.57 -5.29 31.13
CA LYS A 283 -17.36 -6.00 30.12
C LYS A 283 -16.97 -7.47 30.05
N GLU A 284 -15.69 -7.78 29.98
CA GLU A 284 -15.17 -9.15 29.92
C GLU A 284 -15.51 -9.96 31.16
N ILE A 285 -15.40 -9.38 32.35
CA ILE A 285 -15.80 -10.04 33.61
C ILE A 285 -17.29 -10.44 33.54
N ARG A 286 -18.15 -9.55 33.05
CA ARG A 286 -19.58 -9.87 32.85
C ARG A 286 -19.82 -10.96 31.79
N MET A 287 -18.92 -11.09 30.80
CA MET A 287 -18.93 -12.14 29.78
C MET A 287 -18.31 -13.46 30.28
N GLY A 288 -17.83 -13.51 31.52
CA GLY A 288 -17.25 -14.70 32.14
C GLY A 288 -15.77 -14.91 31.88
N TYR A 289 -15.05 -13.89 31.45
CA TYR A 289 -13.58 -13.94 31.37
C TYR A 289 -12.97 -13.83 32.77
N LYS A 290 -11.88 -14.54 32.99
CA LYS A 290 -11.06 -14.47 34.21
C LYS A 290 -9.78 -13.75 33.88
N HIS A 291 -9.56 -12.61 34.50
CA HIS A 291 -8.35 -11.81 34.29
C HIS A 291 -7.16 -12.38 35.07
N VAL A 292 -6.02 -12.36 34.43
CA VAL A 292 -4.73 -12.77 34.98
C VAL A 292 -3.69 -11.65 34.79
N TYR A 293 -2.54 -11.79 35.43
CA TYR A 293 -1.37 -10.94 35.24
C TYR A 293 -0.16 -11.84 35.01
N THR A 294 0.57 -11.61 33.94
CA THR A 294 1.76 -12.37 33.60
C THR A 294 2.97 -11.45 33.43
N PRO A 295 4.20 -11.94 33.65
CA PRO A 295 5.39 -11.12 33.56
C PRO A 295 5.68 -10.71 32.11
N SER A 296 6.28 -9.52 31.95
CA SER A 296 6.75 -9.01 30.64
C SER A 296 8.04 -9.66 30.15
N LEU A 297 8.71 -10.41 31.01
CA LEU A 297 9.92 -11.18 30.72
C LEU A 297 9.62 -12.67 30.78
N ALA A 298 10.20 -13.44 29.88
CA ALA A 298 10.13 -14.89 29.93
C ALA A 298 11.44 -15.51 29.47
N ASN A 299 11.65 -16.78 29.87
CA ASN A 299 12.74 -17.58 29.34
C ASN A 299 12.51 -17.83 27.85
N VAL A 300 13.57 -17.72 27.04
CA VAL A 300 13.54 -17.93 25.57
C VAL A 300 12.95 -19.31 25.21
N GLU A 301 13.17 -20.31 26.04
CA GLU A 301 12.68 -21.70 25.83
C GLU A 301 11.13 -21.73 25.76
N LEU A 302 10.43 -20.82 26.43
CA LEU A 302 8.96 -20.71 26.32
C LEU A 302 8.53 -20.41 24.89
N TYR A 303 9.24 -19.50 24.23
CA TYR A 303 8.94 -19.09 22.84
C TYR A 303 9.45 -20.09 21.80
N LYS A 304 10.54 -20.82 22.09
CA LYS A 304 10.98 -21.95 21.27
C LYS A 304 9.97 -23.10 21.34
N THR A 305 9.52 -23.46 22.54
CA THR A 305 8.52 -24.52 22.75
C THR A 305 7.20 -24.24 22.05
N SER A 306 6.77 -22.98 22.04
CA SER A 306 5.51 -22.55 21.42
C SER A 306 5.64 -22.23 19.92
N GLY A 307 6.83 -22.31 19.33
CA GLY A 307 7.11 -22.01 17.92
C GLY A 307 7.19 -20.52 17.56
N HIS A 308 6.94 -19.63 18.51
CA HIS A 308 7.02 -18.18 18.26
C HIS A 308 8.45 -17.75 17.88
N TRP A 309 9.46 -18.37 18.43
CA TRP A 309 10.85 -18.07 18.12
C TRP A 309 11.19 -18.22 16.64
N ASP A 310 10.69 -19.26 16.00
CA ASP A 310 11.01 -19.55 14.59
C ASP A 310 10.34 -18.58 13.63
N HIS A 311 9.19 -18.00 14.02
CA HIS A 311 8.40 -17.11 13.18
C HIS A 311 8.62 -15.62 13.43
N TYR A 312 9.03 -15.23 14.66
CA TYR A 312 9.05 -13.82 15.10
C TYR A 312 10.38 -13.37 15.68
N LYS A 313 11.44 -14.18 15.55
CA LYS A 313 12.75 -13.88 16.14
C LYS A 313 13.29 -12.51 15.73
N GLU A 314 13.06 -12.09 14.48
CA GLU A 314 13.54 -10.81 13.95
C GLU A 314 12.79 -9.61 14.56
N ASP A 315 11.53 -9.82 14.96
CA ASP A 315 10.68 -8.81 15.60
C ASP A 315 10.82 -8.82 17.14
N MET A 316 11.65 -9.69 17.71
CA MET A 316 11.87 -9.77 19.15
C MET A 316 13.05 -8.91 19.60
N PHE A 317 12.95 -8.32 20.78
CA PHE A 317 14.08 -7.67 21.41
C PHE A 317 15.24 -8.68 21.65
N PRO A 318 16.50 -8.21 21.64
CA PRO A 318 17.66 -9.08 21.88
C PRO A 318 17.55 -9.82 23.20
N VAL A 319 18.02 -11.08 23.20
CA VAL A 319 18.05 -11.92 24.38
C VAL A 319 18.97 -11.35 25.45
N MET A 320 18.48 -11.27 26.65
CA MET A 320 19.22 -10.86 27.85
C MET A 320 19.76 -12.10 28.56
N LYS A 321 21.08 -12.18 28.73
CA LYS A 321 21.72 -13.28 29.47
C LYS A 321 21.86 -12.86 30.93
N MET A 322 21.33 -13.67 31.83
CA MET A 322 21.39 -13.47 33.27
C MET A 322 21.79 -14.79 33.93
N ASP A 323 22.96 -14.85 34.53
CA ASP A 323 23.49 -16.05 35.19
C ASP A 323 23.35 -17.31 34.30
N ASN A 324 22.39 -18.18 34.63
CA ASN A 324 22.11 -19.42 33.92
C ASN A 324 20.82 -19.34 33.07
N GLU A 325 20.25 -18.17 32.92
CA GLU A 325 18.98 -17.98 32.19
C GLU A 325 19.14 -17.02 30.99
N GLU A 326 18.41 -17.32 29.93
CA GLU A 326 18.26 -16.46 28.78
C GLU A 326 16.83 -15.91 28.78
N LEU A 327 16.70 -14.62 29.04
CA LEU A 327 15.40 -13.95 29.12
C LEU A 327 15.17 -13.05 27.88
N VAL A 328 13.92 -12.87 27.52
CA VAL A 328 13.49 -11.98 26.44
C VAL A 328 12.23 -11.22 26.85
N LEU A 329 12.09 -9.98 26.35
CA LEU A 329 10.82 -9.26 26.43
C LEU A 329 9.77 -9.98 25.58
N ARG A 330 8.58 -10.18 26.14
CA ARG A 330 7.53 -10.94 25.45
C ARG A 330 7.03 -10.21 24.21
N PRO A 331 7.04 -10.86 23.03
CA PRO A 331 6.47 -10.30 21.81
C PRO A 331 4.96 -10.53 21.72
N MET A 332 4.49 -11.58 22.41
CA MET A 332 3.09 -12.04 22.47
C MET A 332 2.82 -12.75 23.79
N ASN A 333 1.58 -12.62 24.25
CA ASN A 333 1.14 -13.14 25.55
C ASN A 333 0.68 -14.61 25.52
N CYS A 334 0.37 -15.18 24.36
CA CYS A 334 -0.20 -16.51 24.20
C CYS A 334 0.49 -17.61 25.04
N PRO A 335 1.84 -17.75 25.01
CA PRO A 335 2.51 -18.83 25.76
C PRO A 335 2.29 -18.75 27.27
N HIS A 336 2.20 -17.55 27.82
CA HIS A 336 1.95 -17.38 29.27
C HIS A 336 0.56 -17.90 29.67
N HIS A 337 -0.47 -17.59 28.90
CA HIS A 337 -1.83 -18.10 29.15
C HIS A 337 -1.91 -19.62 29.01
N MET A 338 -1.13 -20.22 28.07
CA MET A 338 -1.04 -21.68 27.95
C MET A 338 -0.43 -22.29 29.21
N MET A 339 0.61 -21.67 29.79
CA MET A 339 1.20 -22.13 31.05
C MET A 339 0.25 -22.00 32.22
N ILE A 340 -0.55 -20.92 32.29
CA ILE A 340 -1.59 -20.81 33.32
C ILE A 340 -2.64 -21.90 33.17
N TYR A 341 -3.09 -22.18 31.94
CA TYR A 341 -4.02 -23.27 31.67
C TYR A 341 -3.43 -24.63 32.06
N ALA A 342 -2.18 -24.89 31.73
CA ALA A 342 -1.48 -26.14 32.02
C ALA A 342 -1.16 -26.35 33.52
N ASN A 343 -1.31 -25.33 34.37
CA ASN A 343 -0.97 -25.39 35.80
C ASN A 343 -1.79 -26.45 36.60
N ARG A 344 -2.95 -26.88 36.04
CA ARG A 344 -3.77 -27.92 36.65
C ARG A 344 -4.49 -28.75 35.59
N LEU A 345 -4.93 -29.95 35.96
CA LEU A 345 -5.79 -30.77 35.13
C LEU A 345 -7.19 -30.13 35.02
N HIS A 346 -7.71 -30.12 33.79
CA HIS A 346 -9.05 -29.66 33.50
C HIS A 346 -9.91 -30.81 32.97
N SER A 347 -11.16 -30.88 33.42
CA SER A 347 -12.16 -31.73 32.81
C SER A 347 -12.71 -31.08 31.55
N TYR A 348 -13.12 -31.88 30.56
CA TYR A 348 -13.85 -31.37 29.40
C TYR A 348 -15.16 -30.60 29.79
N LYS A 349 -15.67 -30.86 31.01
CA LYS A 349 -16.85 -30.16 31.56
C LYS A 349 -16.52 -28.76 32.06
N ASP A 350 -15.25 -28.45 32.31
CA ASP A 350 -14.81 -27.13 32.77
C ASP A 350 -14.75 -26.14 31.60
N LEU A 351 -14.78 -26.63 30.36
CA LEU A 351 -14.71 -25.83 29.13
C LEU A 351 -16.09 -25.27 28.74
N PRO A 352 -16.18 -24.05 28.26
CA PRO A 352 -15.08 -23.15 27.89
C PRO A 352 -14.44 -22.42 29.06
N ILE A 353 -13.11 -22.26 29.02
CA ILE A 353 -12.36 -21.39 29.94
C ILE A 353 -11.87 -20.18 29.14
N ARG A 354 -12.11 -18.98 29.67
CA ARG A 354 -11.73 -17.71 29.05
C ARG A 354 -10.79 -16.97 29.98
N ILE A 355 -9.57 -16.72 29.51
CA ILE A 355 -8.53 -16.00 30.25
C ILE A 355 -8.25 -14.71 29.50
N GLY A 356 -8.30 -13.56 30.18
CA GLY A 356 -8.01 -12.24 29.63
C GLY A 356 -6.94 -11.51 30.41
N GLU A 357 -6.22 -10.63 29.75
CA GLU A 357 -5.19 -9.78 30.35
C GLU A 357 -5.04 -8.48 29.56
N LEU A 358 -4.80 -7.37 30.26
CA LEU A 358 -4.22 -6.18 29.65
C LEU A 358 -2.71 -6.38 29.59
N ALA A 359 -2.26 -7.00 28.52
CA ALA A 359 -0.89 -7.48 28.35
C ALA A 359 0.00 -6.41 27.73
N HIS A 360 1.19 -6.20 28.29
CA HIS A 360 2.22 -5.38 27.68
C HIS A 360 3.10 -6.26 26.80
N ASP A 361 3.05 -6.04 25.47
CA ASP A 361 3.86 -6.75 24.49
C ASP A 361 4.90 -5.81 23.87
N PHE A 362 6.05 -6.38 23.48
CA PHE A 362 7.21 -5.64 23.02
C PHE A 362 7.67 -6.15 21.67
N ARG A 363 7.84 -5.23 20.70
CA ARG A 363 8.32 -5.57 19.35
C ARG A 363 9.51 -4.72 18.96
N TYR A 364 10.52 -5.36 18.40
CA TYR A 364 11.70 -4.70 17.87
C TYR A 364 11.37 -4.07 16.51
N GLU A 365 10.75 -2.90 16.57
CA GLU A 365 10.41 -2.13 15.37
C GLU A 365 11.57 -1.22 14.98
N ASP A 366 11.87 -1.12 13.68
CA ASP A 366 12.87 -0.21 13.17
C ASP A 366 12.51 1.25 13.47
N SER A 367 13.52 2.08 13.72
CA SER A 367 13.33 3.49 14.07
C SER A 367 12.61 4.30 12.98
N GLY A 368 12.71 3.88 11.71
CA GLY A 368 12.04 4.51 10.58
C GLY A 368 10.57 4.11 10.42
N THR A 369 10.12 3.04 11.08
CA THR A 369 8.75 2.54 10.96
C THR A 369 7.83 2.99 12.10
N VAL A 370 8.39 3.38 13.25
CA VAL A 370 7.59 3.78 14.41
C VAL A 370 6.87 5.10 14.18
N CYS A 371 5.60 5.18 14.57
CA CYS A 371 4.72 6.31 14.31
C CYS A 371 3.74 6.57 15.46
N GLY A 372 3.93 7.65 16.22
CA GLY A 372 3.02 8.10 17.27
C GLY A 372 2.66 7.01 18.28
N ILE A 373 1.36 6.68 18.37
CA ILE A 373 0.82 5.55 19.14
C ILE A 373 0.29 4.43 18.24
N GLU A 374 0.40 4.56 16.92
CA GLU A 374 -0.09 3.59 15.94
C GLU A 374 0.89 2.43 15.75
N ARG A 375 2.19 2.75 15.66
CA ARG A 375 3.25 1.74 15.56
C ARG A 375 4.34 2.03 16.60
N VAL A 376 4.39 1.17 17.60
CA VAL A 376 5.16 1.36 18.83
C VAL A 376 6.00 0.12 19.15
N ARG A 377 7.03 0.29 19.99
CA ARG A 377 7.88 -0.80 20.47
C ARG A 377 7.34 -1.45 21.74
N GLU A 378 6.47 -0.76 22.46
CA GLU A 378 5.72 -1.28 23.62
C GLU A 378 4.26 -0.93 23.45
N MET A 379 3.39 -1.92 23.55
CA MET A 379 1.93 -1.76 23.46
C MET A 379 1.23 -2.51 24.58
N CYS A 380 0.10 -2.00 25.02
CA CYS A 380 -0.81 -2.73 25.91
C CYS A 380 -1.96 -3.28 25.05
N GLN A 381 -2.06 -4.58 24.96
CA GLN A 381 -3.14 -5.27 24.25
C GLN A 381 -4.15 -5.80 25.24
N ASN A 382 -5.43 -5.65 24.91
CA ASN A 382 -6.49 -6.39 25.57
C ASN A 382 -6.56 -7.78 24.95
N ASP A 383 -5.80 -8.72 25.48
CA ASP A 383 -5.60 -10.04 24.93
C ASP A 383 -6.38 -11.11 25.69
N ALA A 384 -6.97 -12.07 24.99
CA ALA A 384 -7.72 -13.14 25.59
C ALA A 384 -7.53 -14.48 24.87
N HIS A 385 -7.47 -15.56 25.66
CA HIS A 385 -7.37 -16.92 25.16
C HIS A 385 -8.56 -17.76 25.63
N LEU A 386 -9.25 -18.36 24.67
CA LEU A 386 -10.42 -19.19 24.92
C LEU A 386 -10.02 -20.66 24.73
N PHE A 387 -10.06 -21.42 25.83
CA PHE A 387 -9.86 -22.87 25.81
C PHE A 387 -11.21 -23.55 25.65
N VAL A 388 -11.40 -24.22 24.52
CA VAL A 388 -12.69 -24.73 24.08
C VAL A 388 -12.58 -26.13 23.48
N ARG A 389 -13.69 -26.90 23.47
CA ARG A 389 -13.79 -28.10 22.67
C ARG A 389 -14.11 -27.72 21.21
N PRO A 390 -13.80 -28.58 20.24
CA PRO A 390 -14.11 -28.32 18.81
C PRO A 390 -15.56 -27.96 18.55
N ASP A 391 -16.50 -28.61 19.24
CA ASP A 391 -17.95 -28.35 19.13
C ASP A 391 -18.39 -27.00 19.70
N GLN A 392 -17.59 -26.36 20.54
CA GLN A 392 -17.86 -25.05 21.16
C GLN A 392 -17.31 -23.87 20.36
N ILE A 393 -16.40 -24.09 19.39
CA ILE A 393 -15.70 -23.01 18.68
C ILE A 393 -16.67 -22.01 18.05
N LYS A 394 -17.66 -22.49 17.30
CA LYS A 394 -18.62 -21.63 16.59
C LYS A 394 -19.39 -20.72 17.53
N ASP A 395 -19.84 -21.28 18.66
CA ASP A 395 -20.65 -20.53 19.61
C ASP A 395 -19.81 -19.51 20.41
N GLU A 396 -18.58 -19.88 20.78
CA GLU A 396 -17.69 -18.97 21.51
C GLU A 396 -17.19 -17.84 20.62
N VAL A 397 -16.79 -18.12 19.37
CA VAL A 397 -16.44 -17.06 18.40
C VAL A 397 -17.64 -16.13 18.14
N GLY A 398 -18.84 -16.69 17.99
CA GLY A 398 -20.07 -15.92 17.83
C GLY A 398 -20.39 -15.00 19.00
N LYS A 399 -19.97 -15.35 20.24
CA LYS A 399 -20.13 -14.49 21.44
C LYS A 399 -19.11 -13.35 21.46
N VAL A 400 -17.88 -13.60 20.97
CA VAL A 400 -16.83 -12.57 20.90
C VAL A 400 -17.18 -11.48 19.90
N VAL A 401 -17.78 -11.86 18.75
CA VAL A 401 -18.12 -10.91 17.65
C VAL A 401 -19.36 -10.05 17.99
N LYS A 402 -20.24 -10.49 18.89
CA LYS A 402 -21.43 -9.74 19.32
C LYS A 402 -21.09 -8.69 20.40
#